data_256bdc96cfac835ea156663365dabf4f
#
_entry.id   256bdc96cfac835ea156663365dabf4f
#
_cell.length_a   1.000
_cell.length_b   1.000
_cell.length_c   1.000
_cell.angle_alpha   90.00
_cell.angle_beta   90.00
_cell.angle_gamma   90.00
#
_symmetry.space_group_name_H-M   'P 1'
#
loop_
_entity.id
_entity.type
_entity.pdbx_description
1 polymer ?
#
loop_
_entity_poly.entity_id
_entity_poly.type
_entity_poly.pdbx_seq_one_letter_code
_entity_poly.pdbx_strand_id
1 'polypeptide(L)'
;MCIETDGAGSAETIEGRVNQIKSEIASTDSDYDREKLQERLAKLAGGVAVIKAGAATEVELKERKHRIEDAVRNAKAAVEEGIVAGGGVALVQCEAAIEDLDLEGDELTGAKIVESALSAPLKQIAFNAGMEPGVVADKVRSLPNGHGLNAATGEYQDLLNAGINDPVKVTRSALQNAASIAAPVSYTHLTLPTSD
;
A
#
# COMPACT_ATOMS: atom_id res chain seq x y z
N MET A 1 -12.68 11.15 21.81
CA MET A 1 -13.07 9.75 22.05
C MET A 1 -11.78 8.98 22.31
N CYS A 2 -11.47 8.65 23.57
CA CYS A 2 -10.33 7.81 23.91
C CYS A 2 -10.74 6.37 23.66
N ILE A 3 -9.97 5.64 22.87
CA ILE A 3 -10.07 4.19 22.85
C ILE A 3 -9.07 3.72 23.91
N GLU A 4 -9.55 3.57 25.14
CA GLU A 4 -8.80 2.88 26.17
C GLU A 4 -9.09 1.40 25.99
N THR A 5 -8.07 0.64 25.62
CA THR A 5 -8.09 -0.81 25.66
C THR A 5 -7.18 -1.31 26.80
N ASP A 6 -7.37 -0.76 27.98
CA ASP A 6 -6.86 -1.40 29.19
C ASP A 6 -7.69 -2.67 29.40
N GLY A 7 -7.09 -3.82 29.14
CA GLY A 7 -7.71 -5.11 29.41
C GLY A 7 -7.95 -5.22 30.89
N ALA A 8 -9.18 -5.62 31.30
CA ALA A 8 -9.57 -5.81 32.70
C ALA A 8 -8.95 -7.06 33.37
N GLY A 9 -8.02 -7.75 32.67
CA GLY A 9 -7.37 -8.97 33.17
C GLY A 9 -6.14 -8.67 34.05
N SER A 10 -5.91 -9.49 35.09
CA SER A 10 -4.66 -9.45 35.83
C SER A 10 -3.48 -9.89 34.97
N ALA A 11 -2.27 -9.40 35.28
CA ALA A 11 -1.04 -9.77 34.55
C ALA A 11 -0.86 -11.30 34.46
N GLU A 12 -1.19 -12.02 35.50
CA GLU A 12 -1.10 -13.47 35.59
C GLU A 12 -2.09 -14.18 34.64
N THR A 13 -3.31 -13.65 34.49
CA THR A 13 -4.31 -14.16 33.54
C THR A 13 -3.91 -13.92 32.09
N ILE A 14 -3.28 -12.75 31.81
CA ILE A 14 -2.77 -12.41 30.49
C ILE A 14 -1.59 -13.33 30.12
N GLU A 15 -0.66 -13.56 31.04
CA GLU A 15 0.47 -14.45 30.82
C GLU A 15 0.02 -15.91 30.60
N GLY A 16 -0.96 -16.38 31.36
CA GLY A 16 -1.60 -17.69 31.14
C GLY A 16 -2.21 -17.81 29.74
N ARG A 17 -2.89 -16.76 29.25
CA ARG A 17 -3.47 -16.75 27.91
C ARG A 17 -2.42 -16.68 26.81
N VAL A 18 -1.35 -15.92 27.02
CA VAL A 18 -0.17 -15.86 26.11
C VAL A 18 0.44 -17.26 25.95
N ASN A 19 0.65 -17.98 27.04
CA ASN A 19 1.22 -19.33 27.00
C ASN A 19 0.29 -20.34 26.33
N GLN A 20 -1.02 -20.21 26.53
CA GLN A 20 -2.01 -21.03 25.83
C GLN A 20 -1.96 -20.80 24.32
N ILE A 21 -1.97 -19.55 23.85
CA ILE A 21 -1.89 -19.22 22.42
C ILE A 21 -0.57 -19.72 21.80
N LYS A 22 0.56 -19.62 22.50
CA LYS A 22 1.84 -20.17 22.03
C LYS A 22 1.75 -21.68 21.82
N SER A 23 1.06 -22.40 22.73
CA SER A 23 0.85 -23.84 22.59
C SER A 23 -0.07 -24.17 21.41
N GLU A 24 -1.14 -23.39 21.19
CA GLU A 24 -2.05 -23.53 20.05
C GLU A 24 -1.31 -23.29 18.71
N ILE A 25 -0.41 -22.29 18.63
CA ILE A 25 0.43 -22.01 17.45
C ILE A 25 1.33 -23.21 17.13
N ALA A 26 1.88 -23.87 18.16
CA ALA A 26 2.76 -25.02 17.98
C ALA A 26 2.01 -26.30 17.55
N SER A 27 0.72 -26.38 17.83
CA SER A 27 -0.11 -27.57 17.57
C SER A 27 -1.00 -27.47 16.33
N THR A 28 -1.15 -26.26 15.74
CA THR A 28 -2.03 -26.09 14.57
C THR A 28 -1.34 -26.46 13.27
N ASP A 29 -2.03 -27.22 12.42
CA ASP A 29 -1.60 -27.61 11.08
C ASP A 29 -2.06 -26.60 10.00
N SER A 30 -2.95 -25.67 10.35
CA SER A 30 -3.50 -24.66 9.45
C SER A 30 -2.62 -23.39 9.46
N ASP A 31 -2.08 -23.01 8.32
CA ASP A 31 -1.28 -21.79 8.19
C ASP A 31 -2.11 -20.53 8.43
N TYR A 32 -3.38 -20.54 8.05
CA TYR A 32 -4.31 -19.44 8.32
C TYR A 32 -4.57 -19.26 9.83
N ASP A 33 -4.83 -20.36 10.55
CA ASP A 33 -5.06 -20.29 11.99
C ASP A 33 -3.79 -19.88 12.73
N ARG A 34 -2.64 -20.36 12.28
CA ARG A 34 -1.32 -19.97 12.81
C ARG A 34 -1.11 -18.46 12.69
N GLU A 35 -1.40 -17.87 11.54
CA GLU A 35 -1.29 -16.42 11.31
C GLU A 35 -2.23 -15.64 12.25
N LYS A 36 -3.47 -16.07 12.40
CA LYS A 36 -4.46 -15.44 13.30
C LYS A 36 -4.09 -15.56 14.77
N LEU A 37 -3.53 -16.68 15.18
CA LEU A 37 -3.04 -16.88 16.54
C LEU A 37 -1.80 -16.02 16.82
N GLN A 38 -0.88 -15.89 15.85
CA GLN A 38 0.26 -14.97 15.96
C GLN A 38 -0.16 -13.51 16.08
N GLU A 39 -1.17 -13.08 15.31
CA GLU A 39 -1.74 -11.74 15.41
C GLU A 39 -2.34 -11.48 16.81
N ARG A 40 -3.06 -12.44 17.38
CA ARG A 40 -3.61 -12.37 18.75
C ARG A 40 -2.49 -12.32 19.80
N LEU A 41 -1.46 -13.16 19.64
CA LEU A 41 -0.30 -13.18 20.52
C LEU A 41 0.41 -11.83 20.53
N ALA A 42 0.63 -11.23 19.37
CA ALA A 42 1.26 -9.91 19.24
C ALA A 42 0.47 -8.81 19.96
N LYS A 43 -0.86 -8.85 19.88
CA LYS A 43 -1.75 -7.90 20.60
C LYS A 43 -1.69 -8.07 22.12
N LEU A 44 -1.55 -9.30 22.61
CA LEU A 44 -1.51 -9.58 24.06
C LEU A 44 -0.12 -9.36 24.68
N ALA A 45 0.94 -9.76 23.95
CA ALA A 45 2.32 -9.72 24.45
C ALA A 45 3.02 -8.38 24.17
N GLY A 46 2.58 -7.63 23.15
CA GLY A 46 3.24 -6.40 22.70
C GLY A 46 2.82 -5.12 23.43
N GLY A 47 1.85 -5.20 24.35
CA GLY A 47 1.28 -4.02 25.01
C GLY A 47 0.34 -3.22 24.07
N VAL A 48 -0.30 -2.20 24.63
CA VAL A 48 -1.19 -1.28 23.93
C VAL A 48 -0.60 0.12 23.91
N ALA A 49 -0.38 0.68 22.72
CA ALA A 49 -0.05 2.08 22.56
C ALA A 49 -1.33 2.89 22.32
N VAL A 50 -1.52 3.95 23.10
CA VAL A 50 -2.68 4.84 22.99
C VAL A 50 -2.25 6.16 22.36
N ILE A 51 -2.79 6.48 21.18
CA ILE A 51 -2.61 7.77 20.53
C ILE A 51 -3.84 8.64 20.84
N LYS A 52 -3.63 9.70 21.63
CA LYS A 52 -4.69 10.66 21.97
C LYS A 52 -4.78 11.72 20.88
N ALA A 53 -5.92 11.78 20.18
CA ALA A 53 -6.19 12.80 19.19
C ALA A 53 -7.24 13.79 19.71
N GLY A 54 -7.03 15.09 19.46
CA GLY A 54 -7.96 16.15 19.77
C GLY A 54 -8.10 17.10 18.58
N ALA A 55 -9.26 17.75 18.47
CA ALA A 55 -9.53 18.78 17.47
C ALA A 55 -10.60 19.75 17.97
N ALA A 56 -10.76 20.91 17.31
CA ALA A 56 -11.72 21.92 17.68
C ALA A 56 -13.16 21.52 17.30
N THR A 57 -13.33 20.70 16.25
CA THR A 57 -14.63 20.24 15.76
C THR A 57 -14.66 18.73 15.61
N GLU A 58 -15.87 18.14 15.60
CA GLU A 58 -16.06 16.71 15.40
C GLU A 58 -15.60 16.25 14.00
N VAL A 59 -15.80 17.06 12.98
CA VAL A 59 -15.38 16.75 11.60
C VAL A 59 -13.86 16.68 11.51
N GLU A 60 -13.19 17.69 12.06
CA GLU A 60 -11.71 17.72 12.13
C GLU A 60 -11.15 16.54 12.94
N LEU A 61 -11.82 16.18 14.04
CA LEU A 61 -11.42 15.03 14.85
C LEU A 61 -11.51 13.71 14.06
N LYS A 62 -12.60 13.52 13.29
CA LYS A 62 -12.76 12.33 12.44
C LYS A 62 -11.68 12.27 11.35
N GLU A 63 -11.41 13.38 10.69
CA GLU A 63 -10.35 13.47 9.67
C GLU A 63 -8.98 13.13 10.26
N ARG A 64 -8.64 13.75 11.39
CA ARG A 64 -7.38 13.49 12.08
C ARG A 64 -7.24 12.05 12.54
N LYS A 65 -8.32 11.46 13.07
CA LYS A 65 -8.36 10.05 13.45
C LYS A 65 -8.08 9.13 12.27
N HIS A 66 -8.76 9.34 11.13
CA HIS A 66 -8.53 8.53 9.92
C HIS A 66 -7.09 8.65 9.43
N ARG A 67 -6.53 9.85 9.42
CA ARG A 67 -5.13 10.08 9.04
C ARG A 67 -4.14 9.33 9.93
N ILE A 68 -4.39 9.28 11.24
CA ILE A 68 -3.58 8.52 12.19
C ILE A 68 -3.73 7.01 11.95
N GLU A 69 -4.95 6.53 11.75
CA GLU A 69 -5.21 5.12 11.44
C GLU A 69 -4.50 4.68 10.16
N ASP A 70 -4.53 5.50 9.12
CA ASP A 70 -3.83 5.24 7.85
C ASP A 70 -2.31 5.24 8.04
N ALA A 71 -1.77 6.18 8.80
CA ALA A 71 -0.34 6.20 9.14
C ALA A 71 0.11 4.93 9.87
N VAL A 72 -0.68 4.44 10.83
CA VAL A 72 -0.39 3.19 11.54
C VAL A 72 -0.45 1.98 10.61
N ARG A 73 -1.44 1.91 9.71
CA ARG A 73 -1.56 0.82 8.73
C ARG A 73 -0.37 0.82 7.76
N ASN A 74 -0.01 1.99 7.25
CA ASN A 74 1.12 2.16 6.34
C ASN A 74 2.45 1.80 7.02
N ALA A 75 2.65 2.21 8.28
CA ALA A 75 3.83 1.82 9.03
C ALA A 75 3.93 0.30 9.23
N LYS A 76 2.82 -0.38 9.53
CA LYS A 76 2.79 -1.85 9.62
C LYS A 76 3.13 -2.51 8.28
N ALA A 77 2.54 -2.05 7.20
CA ALA A 77 2.80 -2.56 5.86
C ALA A 77 4.29 -2.38 5.46
N ALA A 78 4.89 -1.24 5.85
CA ALA A 78 6.31 -0.97 5.62
C ALA A 78 7.23 -1.91 6.42
N VAL A 79 6.85 -2.26 7.64
CA VAL A 79 7.60 -3.25 8.45
C VAL A 79 7.54 -4.65 7.84
N GLU A 80 6.42 -5.01 7.21
CA GLU A 80 6.24 -6.34 6.64
C GLU A 80 7.01 -6.56 5.33
N GLU A 81 7.01 -5.60 4.40
CA GLU A 81 7.60 -5.77 3.05
C GLU A 81 8.61 -4.68 2.66
N GLY A 82 8.90 -3.74 3.55
CA GLY A 82 9.81 -2.65 3.27
C GLY A 82 9.15 -1.45 2.58
N ILE A 83 9.98 -0.53 2.11
CA ILE A 83 9.59 0.74 1.50
C ILE A 83 10.23 0.93 0.13
N VAL A 84 9.56 1.72 -0.72
CA VAL A 84 10.05 2.17 -2.03
C VAL A 84 9.90 3.69 -2.15
N ALA A 85 10.48 4.28 -3.19
CA ALA A 85 10.27 5.68 -3.53
C ALA A 85 8.77 5.94 -3.72
N GLY A 86 8.26 6.96 -3.01
CA GLY A 86 6.85 7.31 -2.99
C GLY A 86 6.41 8.14 -4.20
N GLY A 87 5.22 8.70 -4.11
CA GLY A 87 4.72 9.61 -5.13
C GLY A 87 4.41 8.95 -6.48
N GLY A 88 4.23 7.63 -6.53
CA GLY A 88 4.00 6.87 -7.76
C GLY A 88 5.27 6.58 -8.57
N VAL A 89 6.45 7.00 -8.10
CA VAL A 89 7.72 6.85 -8.81
C VAL A 89 8.11 5.39 -8.97
N ALA A 90 7.95 4.57 -7.92
CA ALA A 90 8.28 3.15 -7.99
C ALA A 90 7.52 2.41 -9.11
N LEU A 91 6.26 2.74 -9.34
CA LEU A 91 5.46 2.14 -10.42
C LEU A 91 5.98 2.57 -11.81
N VAL A 92 6.32 3.84 -12.00
CA VAL A 92 6.90 4.32 -13.26
C VAL A 92 8.24 3.65 -13.55
N GLN A 93 9.06 3.44 -12.53
CA GLN A 93 10.35 2.75 -12.69
C GLN A 93 10.20 1.24 -12.96
N CYS A 94 9.03 0.66 -12.67
CA CYS A 94 8.71 -0.72 -13.07
C CYS A 94 8.34 -0.86 -14.56
N GLU A 95 8.11 0.23 -15.30
CA GLU A 95 7.80 0.19 -16.75
C GLU A 95 8.91 -0.56 -17.52
N ALA A 96 10.17 -0.37 -17.17
CA ALA A 96 11.30 -1.06 -17.78
C ALA A 96 11.21 -2.60 -17.71
N ALA A 97 10.64 -3.14 -16.63
CA ALA A 97 10.45 -4.58 -16.50
C ALA A 97 9.41 -5.16 -17.51
N ILE A 98 8.52 -4.31 -18.03
CA ILE A 98 7.56 -4.70 -19.07
C ILE A 98 8.21 -4.64 -20.45
N GLU A 99 9.08 -3.66 -20.70
CA GLU A 99 9.82 -3.52 -21.95
C GLU A 99 10.78 -4.72 -22.19
N ASP A 100 11.28 -5.32 -21.13
CA ASP A 100 12.16 -6.50 -21.18
C ASP A 100 11.40 -7.81 -21.51
N LEU A 101 10.06 -7.79 -21.56
CA LEU A 101 9.28 -8.98 -21.91
C LEU A 101 9.25 -9.18 -23.43
N ASP A 102 9.67 -10.37 -23.88
CA ASP A 102 9.64 -10.76 -25.28
C ASP A 102 8.21 -11.22 -25.65
N LEU A 103 7.31 -10.24 -25.86
CA LEU A 103 5.89 -10.45 -26.16
C LEU A 103 5.55 -9.96 -27.56
N GLU A 104 4.60 -10.65 -28.23
CA GLU A 104 4.14 -10.30 -29.57
C GLU A 104 2.59 -10.20 -29.61
N GLY A 105 2.07 -9.52 -30.64
CA GLY A 105 0.63 -9.48 -30.95
C GLY A 105 -0.20 -8.89 -29.81
N ASP A 106 -1.26 -9.60 -29.44
CA ASP A 106 -2.23 -9.15 -28.44
C ASP A 106 -1.65 -9.14 -27.01
N GLU A 107 -0.70 -10.03 -26.73
CA GLU A 107 -0.01 -10.06 -25.43
C GLU A 107 0.84 -8.80 -25.24
N LEU A 108 1.56 -8.36 -26.27
CA LEU A 108 2.30 -7.11 -26.25
C LEU A 108 1.35 -5.91 -26.09
N THR A 109 0.19 -5.94 -26.74
CA THR A 109 -0.82 -4.88 -26.59
C THR A 109 -1.34 -4.82 -25.15
N GLY A 110 -1.61 -5.96 -24.53
CA GLY A 110 -2.01 -6.05 -23.12
C GLY A 110 -0.92 -5.51 -22.18
N ALA A 111 0.34 -5.88 -22.42
CA ALA A 111 1.49 -5.38 -21.64
C ALA A 111 1.62 -3.85 -21.73
N LYS A 112 1.47 -3.26 -22.92
CA LYS A 112 1.47 -1.80 -23.12
C LYS A 112 0.33 -1.07 -22.41
N ILE A 113 -0.84 -1.69 -22.28
CA ILE A 113 -1.94 -1.14 -21.48
C ILE A 113 -1.54 -1.05 -20.02
N VAL A 114 -0.93 -2.12 -19.48
CA VAL A 114 -0.44 -2.13 -18.09
C VAL A 114 0.65 -1.08 -17.90
N GLU A 115 1.65 -1.03 -18.78
CA GLU A 115 2.72 -0.05 -18.79
C GLU A 115 2.17 1.39 -18.72
N SER A 116 1.25 1.73 -19.61
CA SER A 116 0.58 3.04 -19.61
C SER A 116 -0.12 3.36 -18.29
N ALA A 117 -0.73 2.36 -17.64
CA ALA A 117 -1.43 2.51 -16.37
C ALA A 117 -0.48 2.75 -15.19
N LEU A 118 0.76 2.23 -15.23
CA LEU A 118 1.74 2.41 -14.15
C LEU A 118 2.08 3.88 -13.87
N SER A 119 2.03 4.73 -14.90
CA SER A 119 2.27 6.17 -14.75
C SER A 119 1.09 6.96 -14.19
N ALA A 120 -0.11 6.37 -14.11
CA ALA A 120 -1.33 7.09 -13.72
C ALA A 120 -1.27 7.70 -12.29
N PRO A 121 -0.77 7.00 -11.25
CA PRO A 121 -0.68 7.59 -9.91
C PRO A 121 0.24 8.81 -9.85
N LEU A 122 1.43 8.74 -10.46
CA LEU A 122 2.35 9.88 -10.53
C LEU A 122 1.73 11.06 -11.29
N LYS A 123 1.09 10.79 -12.43
CA LYS A 123 0.40 11.82 -13.22
C LYS A 123 -0.71 12.51 -12.43
N GLN A 124 -1.48 11.75 -11.64
CA GLN A 124 -2.52 12.34 -10.80
C GLN A 124 -1.95 13.21 -9.69
N ILE A 125 -0.85 12.82 -9.06
CA ILE A 125 -0.16 13.62 -8.05
C ILE A 125 0.37 14.91 -8.66
N ALA A 126 1.00 14.84 -9.84
CA ALA A 126 1.49 16.01 -10.57
C ALA A 126 0.33 16.97 -10.92
N PHE A 127 -0.78 16.43 -11.43
CA PHE A 127 -1.97 17.21 -11.74
C PHE A 127 -2.52 17.93 -10.49
N ASN A 128 -2.64 17.24 -9.37
CA ASN A 128 -3.09 17.81 -8.10
C ASN A 128 -2.16 18.90 -7.57
N ALA A 129 -0.87 18.83 -7.91
CA ALA A 129 0.13 19.85 -7.59
C ALA A 129 0.14 21.02 -8.60
N GLY A 130 -0.75 21.02 -9.60
CA GLY A 130 -0.81 22.08 -10.63
C GLY A 130 0.29 21.98 -11.69
N MET A 131 0.92 20.82 -11.84
CA MET A 131 1.98 20.56 -12.81
C MET A 131 1.44 19.77 -14.01
N GLU A 132 2.14 19.84 -15.16
CA GLU A 132 1.78 19.08 -16.35
C GLU A 132 2.14 17.58 -16.17
N PRO A 133 1.16 16.67 -16.11
CA PRO A 133 1.40 15.27 -15.75
C PRO A 133 2.33 14.52 -16.70
N GLY A 134 2.21 14.80 -18.00
CA GLY A 134 3.04 14.16 -19.03
C GLY A 134 4.51 14.53 -18.87
N VAL A 135 4.78 15.83 -18.69
CA VAL A 135 6.15 16.35 -18.51
C VAL A 135 6.81 15.78 -17.25
N VAL A 136 6.04 15.67 -16.17
CA VAL A 136 6.55 15.09 -14.92
C VAL A 136 6.86 13.61 -15.08
N ALA A 137 5.99 12.83 -15.73
CA ALA A 137 6.23 11.41 -15.96
C ALA A 137 7.47 11.17 -16.83
N ASP A 138 7.64 11.90 -17.92
CA ASP A 138 8.81 11.81 -18.80
C ASP A 138 10.10 12.19 -18.08
N LYS A 139 10.03 13.23 -17.25
CA LYS A 139 11.16 13.63 -16.43
C LYS A 139 11.57 12.52 -15.44
N VAL A 140 10.60 11.91 -14.74
CA VAL A 140 10.86 10.84 -13.77
C VAL A 140 11.47 9.61 -14.43
N ARG A 141 11.04 9.22 -15.64
CA ARG A 141 11.66 8.13 -16.43
C ARG A 141 13.13 8.35 -16.70
N SER A 142 13.54 9.60 -16.87
CA SER A 142 14.94 9.97 -17.15
C SER A 142 15.83 10.08 -15.91
N LEU A 143 15.26 9.96 -14.70
CA LEU A 143 16.00 10.08 -13.44
C LEU A 143 16.54 8.71 -12.96
N PRO A 144 17.59 8.73 -12.12
CA PRO A 144 18.07 7.52 -11.45
C PRO A 144 16.97 6.89 -10.58
N ASN A 145 17.08 5.57 -10.33
CA ASN A 145 16.18 4.86 -9.46
C ASN A 145 16.04 5.56 -8.08
N GLY A 146 14.81 5.62 -7.56
CA GLY A 146 14.50 6.28 -6.29
C GLY A 146 14.35 7.79 -6.38
N HIS A 147 14.70 8.42 -7.50
CA HIS A 147 14.53 9.86 -7.69
C HIS A 147 13.19 10.18 -8.35
N GLY A 148 12.57 11.25 -7.90
CA GLY A 148 11.27 11.70 -8.40
C GLY A 148 10.90 13.09 -7.95
N LEU A 149 9.65 13.47 -8.22
CA LEU A 149 9.10 14.77 -7.88
C LEU A 149 8.69 14.83 -6.40
N ASN A 150 9.23 15.82 -5.69
CA ASN A 150 8.64 16.28 -4.43
C ASN A 150 7.52 17.28 -4.77
N ALA A 151 6.27 16.83 -4.74
CA ALA A 151 5.12 17.66 -5.12
C ALA A 151 4.88 18.87 -4.19
N ALA A 152 5.45 18.87 -2.98
CA ALA A 152 5.34 20.00 -2.07
C ALA A 152 6.28 21.16 -2.43
N THR A 153 7.47 20.87 -2.97
CA THR A 153 8.49 21.86 -3.32
C THR A 153 8.63 22.10 -4.82
N GLY A 154 8.13 21.15 -5.65
CA GLY A 154 8.33 21.16 -7.11
C GLY A 154 9.74 20.67 -7.54
N GLU A 155 10.56 20.21 -6.61
CA GLU A 155 11.94 19.78 -6.90
C GLU A 155 12.03 18.28 -7.19
N TYR A 156 13.00 17.91 -8.04
CA TYR A 156 13.33 16.51 -8.31
C TYR A 156 14.53 16.09 -7.47
N GLN A 157 14.37 15.05 -6.65
CA GLN A 157 15.38 14.61 -5.69
C GLN A 157 15.26 13.13 -5.37
N ASP A 158 16.21 12.59 -4.59
CA ASP A 158 16.11 11.27 -3.98
C ASP A 158 14.97 11.26 -2.95
N LEU A 159 13.91 10.52 -3.26
CA LEU A 159 12.70 10.52 -2.45
C LEU A 159 12.85 9.71 -1.16
N LEU A 160 13.67 8.66 -1.16
CA LEU A 160 13.93 7.88 0.05
C LEU A 160 14.68 8.73 1.08
N ASN A 161 15.71 9.44 0.65
CA ASN A 161 16.46 10.37 1.52
C ASN A 161 15.61 11.57 1.96
N ALA A 162 14.67 12.01 1.13
CA ALA A 162 13.73 13.08 1.47
C ALA A 162 12.58 12.62 2.40
N GLY A 163 12.49 11.33 2.73
CA GLY A 163 11.41 10.76 3.55
C GLY A 163 10.08 10.63 2.81
N ILE A 164 10.09 10.68 1.46
CA ILE A 164 8.90 10.49 0.61
C ILE A 164 8.92 9.06 0.11
N ASN A 165 8.30 8.18 0.88
CA ASN A 165 8.31 6.74 0.65
C ASN A 165 6.92 6.13 0.82
N ASP A 166 6.69 5.06 0.07
CA ASP A 166 5.47 4.25 0.12
C ASP A 166 5.81 2.83 0.58
N PRO A 167 4.91 2.16 1.34
CA PRO A 167 5.06 0.75 1.66
C PRO A 167 4.95 -0.12 0.41
N VAL A 168 5.90 -1.02 0.20
CA VAL A 168 5.88 -1.98 -0.93
C VAL A 168 4.57 -2.76 -0.97
N LYS A 169 4.12 -3.27 0.17
CA LYS A 169 2.89 -4.05 0.28
C LYS A 169 1.67 -3.30 -0.27
N VAL A 170 1.55 -2.01 0.01
CA VAL A 170 0.42 -1.18 -0.44
C VAL A 170 0.49 -1.01 -1.95
N THR A 171 1.63 -0.59 -2.49
CA THR A 171 1.84 -0.35 -3.92
C THR A 171 1.64 -1.62 -4.74
N ARG A 172 2.23 -2.73 -4.30
CA ARG A 172 2.08 -4.05 -4.93
C ARG A 172 0.63 -4.54 -4.91
N SER A 173 -0.05 -4.46 -3.76
CA SER A 173 -1.44 -4.90 -3.62
C SER A 173 -2.40 -4.05 -4.46
N ALA A 174 -2.14 -2.75 -4.58
CA ALA A 174 -2.93 -1.87 -5.44
C ALA A 174 -2.86 -2.32 -6.91
N LEU A 175 -1.65 -2.60 -7.42
CA LEU A 175 -1.47 -3.09 -8.78
C LEU A 175 -2.11 -4.47 -9.00
N GLN A 176 -1.91 -5.41 -8.08
CA GLN A 176 -2.51 -6.74 -8.15
C GLN A 176 -4.04 -6.69 -8.17
N ASN A 177 -4.64 -5.88 -7.30
CA ASN A 177 -6.08 -5.73 -7.23
C ASN A 177 -6.64 -5.06 -8.49
N ALA A 178 -5.96 -4.04 -9.02
CA ALA A 178 -6.34 -3.39 -10.26
C ALA A 178 -6.34 -4.37 -11.44
N ALA A 179 -5.28 -5.16 -11.60
CA ALA A 179 -5.17 -6.18 -12.62
C ALA A 179 -6.24 -7.28 -12.48
N SER A 180 -6.50 -7.74 -11.25
CA SER A 180 -7.52 -8.75 -10.95
C SER A 180 -8.93 -8.31 -11.29
N ILE A 181 -9.24 -7.01 -11.19
CA ILE A 181 -10.55 -6.46 -11.54
C ILE A 181 -10.63 -6.15 -13.05
N ALA A 182 -9.55 -5.64 -13.64
CA ALA A 182 -9.53 -5.28 -15.05
C ALA A 182 -9.66 -6.50 -15.98
N ALA A 183 -9.05 -7.63 -15.65
CA ALA A 183 -9.06 -8.83 -16.48
C ALA A 183 -10.48 -9.39 -16.75
N PRO A 184 -11.35 -9.65 -15.74
CA PRO A 184 -12.71 -10.13 -16.02
C PRO A 184 -13.59 -9.08 -16.69
N VAL A 185 -13.41 -7.79 -16.41
CA VAL A 185 -14.18 -6.71 -17.07
C VAL A 185 -13.86 -6.67 -18.57
N SER A 186 -12.59 -6.75 -18.95
CA SER A 186 -12.17 -6.79 -20.34
C SER A 186 -12.73 -8.01 -21.07
N TYR A 187 -12.70 -9.19 -20.44
CA TYR A 187 -13.22 -10.42 -21.00
C TYR A 187 -14.74 -10.34 -21.26
N THR A 188 -15.53 -9.83 -20.30
CA THR A 188 -16.99 -9.73 -20.44
C THR A 188 -17.42 -8.75 -21.54
N HIS A 189 -16.66 -7.68 -21.80
CA HIS A 189 -16.96 -6.71 -22.86
C HIS A 189 -16.58 -7.21 -24.26
N LEU A 190 -15.55 -8.06 -24.38
CA LEU A 190 -15.09 -8.63 -25.64
C LEU A 190 -15.94 -9.83 -26.10
N THR A 191 -16.65 -10.49 -25.20
CA THR A 191 -17.44 -11.70 -25.48
C THR A 191 -18.94 -11.48 -25.59
N LEU A 192 -19.43 -10.23 -25.57
CA LEU A 192 -20.84 -9.97 -25.89
C LEU A 192 -21.10 -10.33 -27.37
N PRO A 193 -22.00 -11.30 -27.63
CA PRO A 193 -22.35 -11.61 -29.00
C PRO A 193 -22.97 -10.36 -29.63
N THR A 194 -22.42 -9.95 -30.76
CA THR A 194 -23.12 -9.03 -31.64
C THR A 194 -24.42 -9.71 -32.04
N SER A 195 -25.55 -9.25 -31.53
CA SER A 195 -26.86 -9.66 -32.01
C SER A 195 -26.99 -9.23 -33.48
N ASP A 196 -27.00 -10.20 -34.40
CA ASP A 196 -27.47 -10.02 -35.77
C ASP A 196 -28.93 -9.55 -35.79
#